data_475e1e3d77812c70e0ea242cd0fa870b
#
_entry.id   475e1e3d77812c70e0ea242cd0fa870b
#
_cell.length_a   1.000
_cell.length_b   1.000
_cell.length_c   1.000
_cell.angle_alpha   90.00
_cell.angle_beta   90.00
_cell.angle_gamma   90.00
#
_symmetry.space_group_name_H-M   'P 1'
#
loop_
_entity.id
_entity.type
_entity.pdbx_description
1 polymer ?
#
loop_
_entity_poly.entity_id
_entity_poly.type
_entity_poly.pdbx_seq_one_letter_code
_entity_poly.pdbx_strand_id
1 'polypeptide(L)'
;MDQPESGPSLIARMTEQAKKFGAERVSDTIKEVSLEGDVKVLKGEKGEYQAKNIIIATGAHARPIGCKGEAEFLGRGVSYCATCDANFFEDFEVYVVGGGDSAVEEAMYLTKFARKVTIIHRRDELRAAKSIQEKAFKNDKLHFMWDTVVEEVGGDGILSWMTVKNVKTGEVTKIEADEDDGMFGVFGFIGTIPNSNIFKGIVEMDERGYIPTDADMHTNIPGVYAAGDVRVKSLRQVVTAAADGAIAAVQVERSMA
;
A
#
# COMPACT_ATOMS: atom_id res chain seq x y z
N MET A 1 -5.88 -23.63 9.13
CA MET A 1 -5.14 -23.00 10.24
C MET A 1 -6.19 -22.60 11.27
N ASP A 2 -6.07 -23.09 12.48
CA ASP A 2 -7.12 -22.94 13.50
C ASP A 2 -7.11 -21.56 14.20
N GLN A 3 -6.15 -20.69 13.86
CA GLN A 3 -6.07 -19.32 14.40
C GLN A 3 -5.59 -18.36 13.32
N PRO A 4 -6.17 -17.16 13.20
CA PRO A 4 -5.68 -16.14 12.29
C PRO A 4 -4.28 -15.66 12.71
N GLU A 5 -3.36 -15.60 11.76
CA GLU A 5 -2.00 -15.10 11.94
C GLU A 5 -1.97 -13.58 11.81
N SER A 6 -1.42 -12.86 12.78
CA SER A 6 -1.22 -11.42 12.67
C SER A 6 0.01 -11.07 11.82
N GLY A 7 0.04 -9.91 11.21
CA GLY A 7 1.22 -9.43 10.46
C GLY A 7 2.51 -9.47 11.32
N PRO A 8 2.52 -8.91 12.55
CA PRO A 8 3.69 -8.95 13.42
C PRO A 8 4.16 -10.37 13.78
N SER A 9 3.24 -11.30 14.06
CA SER A 9 3.61 -12.68 14.39
C SER A 9 4.18 -13.44 13.18
N LEU A 10 3.62 -13.24 11.99
CA LEU A 10 4.15 -13.79 10.75
C LEU A 10 5.59 -13.31 10.51
N ILE A 11 5.84 -12.01 10.59
CA ILE A 11 7.19 -11.43 10.40
C ILE A 11 8.17 -11.91 11.47
N ALA A 12 7.74 -12.06 12.72
CA ALA A 12 8.59 -12.64 13.77
C ALA A 12 9.02 -14.06 13.42
N ARG A 13 8.09 -14.93 12.99
CA ARG A 13 8.38 -16.31 12.57
C ARG A 13 9.29 -16.38 11.35
N MET A 14 9.05 -15.53 10.34
CA MET A 14 9.93 -15.45 9.16
C MET A 14 11.35 -15.02 9.56
N THR A 15 11.48 -14.07 10.49
CA THR A 15 12.78 -13.62 11.01
C THR A 15 13.51 -14.75 11.77
N GLU A 16 12.81 -15.51 12.61
CA GLU A 16 13.39 -16.65 13.31
C GLU A 16 13.84 -17.74 12.32
N GLN A 17 13.04 -18.03 11.30
CA GLN A 17 13.39 -18.97 10.26
C GLN A 17 14.67 -18.54 9.53
N ALA A 18 14.76 -17.28 9.10
CA ALA A 18 15.97 -16.78 8.43
C ALA A 18 17.23 -16.91 9.33
N LYS A 19 17.11 -16.58 10.60
CA LYS A 19 18.22 -16.74 11.58
C LYS A 19 18.67 -18.18 11.74
N LYS A 20 17.73 -19.15 11.73
CA LYS A 20 18.08 -20.58 11.79
C LYS A 20 18.95 -21.06 10.62
N PHE A 21 18.82 -20.39 9.46
CA PHE A 21 19.66 -20.64 8.28
C PHE A 21 20.90 -19.73 8.20
N GLY A 22 21.24 -19.04 9.27
CA GLY A 22 22.45 -18.23 9.37
C GLY A 22 22.32 -16.80 8.83
N ALA A 23 21.11 -16.33 8.49
CA ALA A 23 20.94 -14.96 8.08
C ALA A 23 21.15 -13.99 9.26
N GLU A 24 22.02 -13.01 9.08
CA GLU A 24 22.26 -11.95 10.06
C GLU A 24 21.27 -10.81 9.85
N ARG A 25 20.62 -10.37 10.92
CA ARG A 25 19.72 -9.21 10.89
C ARG A 25 20.38 -8.01 11.55
N VAL A 26 20.60 -6.97 10.76
CA VAL A 26 21.10 -5.67 11.24
C VAL A 26 19.97 -4.65 11.20
N SER A 27 19.76 -3.93 12.30
CA SER A 27 18.80 -2.82 12.38
C SER A 27 19.52 -1.50 12.12
N ASP A 28 19.45 -1.02 10.89
CA ASP A 28 20.05 0.23 10.44
C ASP A 28 19.18 0.91 9.40
N THR A 29 19.36 2.20 9.20
CA THR A 29 18.72 2.98 8.14
C THR A 29 19.74 3.34 7.08
N ILE A 30 19.62 2.77 5.89
CA ILE A 30 20.52 3.06 4.77
C ILE A 30 20.22 4.47 4.23
N LYS A 31 21.25 5.30 4.07
CA LYS A 31 21.18 6.68 3.61
C LYS A 31 21.73 6.88 2.22
N GLU A 32 22.78 6.12 1.86
CA GLU A 32 23.43 6.20 0.58
C GLU A 32 23.75 4.81 0.04
N VAL A 33 23.76 4.68 -1.27
CA VAL A 33 24.11 3.45 -1.96
C VAL A 33 25.10 3.75 -3.12
N SER A 34 26.09 2.88 -3.30
CA SER A 34 26.96 2.83 -4.48
C SER A 34 26.86 1.42 -5.05
N LEU A 35 26.23 1.29 -6.23
CA LEU A 35 25.86 -0.01 -6.80
C LEU A 35 26.69 -0.37 -8.04
N GLU A 36 27.69 0.43 -8.38
CA GLU A 36 28.61 0.17 -9.49
C GLU A 36 29.74 -0.80 -9.09
N GLY A 37 30.28 -1.51 -10.08
CA GLY A 37 31.39 -2.45 -9.88
C GLY A 37 30.97 -3.77 -9.22
N ASP A 38 31.96 -4.61 -8.87
CA ASP A 38 31.75 -5.96 -8.34
C ASP A 38 31.29 -5.96 -6.86
N VAL A 39 31.72 -4.94 -6.11
CA VAL A 39 31.35 -4.78 -4.70
C VAL A 39 30.42 -3.59 -4.56
N LYS A 40 29.21 -3.85 -4.10
CA LYS A 40 28.20 -2.84 -3.80
C LYS A 40 28.41 -2.33 -2.39
N VAL A 41 28.20 -1.03 -2.16
CA VAL A 41 28.40 -0.38 -0.86
C VAL A 41 27.10 0.28 -0.42
N LEU A 42 26.68 0.00 0.82
CA LEU A 42 25.53 0.63 1.46
C LEU A 42 26.03 1.38 2.71
N LYS A 43 25.72 2.67 2.82
CA LYS A 43 26.02 3.46 4.00
C LYS A 43 24.78 3.68 4.83
N GLY A 44 24.79 3.13 6.02
CA GLY A 44 23.77 3.29 7.04
C GLY A 44 24.10 4.40 8.05
N GLU A 45 23.18 4.64 8.97
CA GLU A 45 23.41 5.53 10.13
C GLU A 45 24.44 4.96 11.11
N LYS A 46 24.56 3.63 11.17
CA LYS A 46 25.40 2.92 12.15
C LYS A 46 26.66 2.32 11.54
N GLY A 47 26.73 2.18 10.23
CA GLY A 47 27.89 1.57 9.58
C GLY A 47 27.81 1.50 8.07
N GLU A 48 28.87 0.95 7.48
CA GLU A 48 28.99 0.67 6.06
C GLU A 48 28.93 -0.85 5.83
N TYR A 49 28.20 -1.25 4.82
CA TYR A 49 27.99 -2.65 4.43
C TYR A 49 28.46 -2.86 3.00
N GLN A 50 29.15 -3.94 2.75
CA GLN A 50 29.67 -4.31 1.44
C GLN A 50 29.16 -5.70 1.03
N ALA A 51 28.73 -5.83 -0.21
CA ALA A 51 28.22 -7.09 -0.76
C ALA A 51 28.47 -7.16 -2.27
N LYS A 52 28.62 -8.40 -2.79
CA LYS A 52 28.67 -8.63 -4.25
C LYS A 52 27.27 -8.53 -4.86
N ASN A 53 26.25 -9.02 -4.16
CA ASN A 53 24.86 -9.00 -4.60
C ASN A 53 23.98 -8.29 -3.59
N ILE A 54 22.96 -7.57 -4.08
CA ILE A 54 21.98 -6.86 -3.26
C ILE A 54 20.57 -7.17 -3.75
N ILE A 55 19.65 -7.40 -2.81
CA ILE A 55 18.22 -7.50 -3.08
C ILE A 55 17.54 -6.28 -2.45
N ILE A 56 16.95 -5.41 -3.28
CA ILE A 56 16.17 -4.26 -2.86
C ILE A 56 14.75 -4.76 -2.53
N ALA A 57 14.40 -4.77 -1.25
CA ALA A 57 13.10 -5.24 -0.75
C ALA A 57 12.45 -4.20 0.18
N THR A 58 12.57 -2.92 -0.18
CA THR A 58 12.15 -1.77 0.63
C THR A 58 10.65 -1.53 0.65
N GLY A 59 9.90 -2.23 -0.22
CA GLY A 59 8.45 -2.18 -0.28
C GLY A 59 7.88 -0.88 -0.83
N ALA A 60 6.60 -0.67 -0.56
CA ALA A 60 5.85 0.54 -0.89
C ALA A 60 4.83 0.82 0.23
N HIS A 61 4.35 2.05 0.30
CA HIS A 61 3.29 2.45 1.21
C HIS A 61 2.16 3.14 0.47
N ALA A 62 0.95 3.07 1.02
CA ALA A 62 -0.20 3.79 0.48
C ALA A 62 0.07 5.30 0.53
N ARG A 63 -0.37 6.01 -0.51
CA ARG A 63 -0.38 7.47 -0.48
C ARG A 63 -1.43 7.92 0.54
N PRO A 64 -1.05 8.70 1.56
CA PRO A 64 -2.00 9.24 2.53
C PRO A 64 -3.10 10.06 1.85
N ILE A 65 -4.32 10.01 2.37
CA ILE A 65 -5.43 10.88 1.96
C ILE A 65 -5.03 12.34 2.15
N GLY A 66 -4.28 12.61 3.22
CA GLY A 66 -3.74 13.92 3.56
C GLY A 66 -4.71 14.77 4.39
N CYS A 67 -5.72 14.15 5.01
CA CYS A 67 -6.65 14.83 5.88
C CYS A 67 -6.15 14.87 7.33
N LYS A 68 -6.64 15.83 8.10
CA LYS A 68 -6.32 15.93 9.53
C LYS A 68 -6.94 14.74 10.29
N GLY A 69 -6.24 14.20 11.28
CA GLY A 69 -6.68 13.03 12.07
C GLY A 69 -6.38 11.67 11.43
N GLU A 70 -6.03 11.61 10.15
CA GLU A 70 -5.81 10.35 9.40
C GLU A 70 -4.86 9.37 10.10
N ALA A 71 -3.72 9.86 10.57
CA ALA A 71 -2.71 9.02 11.22
C ALA A 71 -3.18 8.46 12.57
N GLU A 72 -4.03 9.17 13.28
CA GLU A 72 -4.59 8.75 14.57
C GLU A 72 -5.60 7.60 14.39
N PHE A 73 -6.41 7.68 13.33
CA PHE A 73 -7.47 6.71 13.06
C PHE A 73 -7.05 5.58 12.12
N LEU A 74 -5.77 5.50 11.73
CA LEU A 74 -5.25 4.38 10.97
C LEU A 74 -5.39 3.07 11.76
N GLY A 75 -6.11 2.09 11.18
CA GLY A 75 -6.50 0.84 11.85
C GLY A 75 -7.61 1.00 12.90
N ARG A 76 -8.22 2.20 12.99
CA ARG A 76 -9.36 2.52 13.89
C ARG A 76 -10.52 3.16 13.12
N GLY A 77 -10.71 2.77 11.87
CA GLY A 77 -11.71 3.29 10.94
C GLY A 77 -11.10 3.78 9.64
N VAL A 78 -9.84 4.23 9.61
CA VAL A 78 -9.10 4.55 8.38
C VAL A 78 -8.29 3.33 7.95
N SER A 79 -8.36 2.96 6.67
CA SER A 79 -7.63 1.84 6.07
C SER A 79 -7.13 2.17 4.65
N TYR A 80 -6.17 1.37 4.19
CA TYR A 80 -5.63 1.38 2.83
C TYR A 80 -5.66 0.01 2.14
N CYS A 81 -6.34 -0.96 2.75
CA CYS A 81 -6.41 -2.32 2.24
C CYS A 81 -7.83 -2.88 2.41
N ALA A 82 -8.63 -2.89 1.33
CA ALA A 82 -9.98 -3.44 1.40
C ALA A 82 -9.96 -4.95 1.71
N THR A 83 -9.09 -5.70 1.05
CA THR A 83 -9.00 -7.16 1.28
C THR A 83 -8.52 -7.53 2.68
N CYS A 84 -7.84 -6.62 3.39
CA CYS A 84 -7.38 -6.84 4.76
C CYS A 84 -8.49 -6.59 5.78
N ASP A 85 -9.25 -5.50 5.56
CA ASP A 85 -10.07 -4.89 6.62
C ASP A 85 -11.57 -4.91 6.32
N ALA A 86 -12.03 -5.37 5.14
CA ALA A 86 -13.43 -5.36 4.75
C ALA A 86 -14.36 -6.05 5.77
N ASN A 87 -13.90 -7.15 6.37
CA ASN A 87 -14.69 -7.91 7.36
C ASN A 87 -15.00 -7.12 8.64
N PHE A 88 -14.18 -6.11 8.99
CA PHE A 88 -14.45 -5.25 10.16
C PHE A 88 -15.58 -4.26 9.92
N PHE A 89 -16.01 -4.11 8.66
CA PHE A 89 -17.05 -3.18 8.25
C PHE A 89 -18.28 -3.90 7.67
N GLU A 90 -18.52 -5.15 8.11
CA GLU A 90 -19.71 -5.89 7.74
C GLU A 90 -20.95 -5.17 8.28
N ASP A 91 -21.88 -4.83 7.35
CA ASP A 91 -23.12 -4.09 7.61
C ASP A 91 -22.97 -2.61 8.02
N PHE A 92 -21.75 -2.06 7.98
CA PHE A 92 -21.48 -0.64 8.22
C PHE A 92 -21.51 0.19 6.94
N GLU A 93 -21.53 1.52 7.08
CA GLU A 93 -21.22 2.45 5.99
C GLU A 93 -19.71 2.57 5.79
N VAL A 94 -19.30 2.65 4.53
CA VAL A 94 -17.89 2.78 4.14
C VAL A 94 -17.73 3.88 3.10
N TYR A 95 -16.68 4.67 3.25
CA TYR A 95 -16.29 5.71 2.32
C TYR A 95 -14.95 5.36 1.67
N VAL A 96 -14.87 5.50 0.35
CA VAL A 96 -13.68 5.20 -0.44
C VAL A 96 -13.15 6.48 -1.08
N VAL A 97 -11.97 6.91 -0.71
CA VAL A 97 -11.33 8.10 -1.27
C VAL A 97 -10.48 7.72 -2.46
N GLY A 98 -10.90 8.15 -3.66
CA GLY A 98 -10.20 7.86 -4.91
C GLY A 98 -11.13 7.92 -6.12
N GLY A 99 -10.63 7.54 -7.29
CA GLY A 99 -11.44 7.56 -8.53
C GLY A 99 -10.73 6.93 -9.74
N GLY A 100 -9.61 6.24 -9.49
CA GLY A 100 -8.93 5.37 -10.48
C GLY A 100 -9.43 3.93 -10.38
N ASP A 101 -8.89 3.05 -11.24
CA ASP A 101 -9.28 1.63 -11.32
C ASP A 101 -9.30 0.97 -9.94
N SER A 102 -8.20 1.05 -9.20
CA SER A 102 -8.09 0.45 -7.86
C SER A 102 -9.17 0.96 -6.90
N ALA A 103 -9.44 2.27 -6.87
CA ALA A 103 -10.45 2.82 -5.96
C ALA A 103 -11.85 2.28 -6.27
N VAL A 104 -12.20 2.17 -7.55
CA VAL A 104 -13.53 1.72 -7.97
C VAL A 104 -13.67 0.20 -7.80
N GLU A 105 -12.64 -0.58 -8.12
CA GLU A 105 -12.64 -2.04 -7.93
C GLU A 105 -12.70 -2.41 -6.44
N GLU A 106 -11.90 -1.75 -5.59
CA GLU A 106 -11.91 -1.96 -4.14
C GLU A 106 -13.24 -1.49 -3.51
N ALA A 107 -13.82 -0.39 -3.99
CA ALA A 107 -15.14 0.04 -3.56
C ALA A 107 -16.22 -1.01 -3.89
N MET A 108 -16.21 -1.57 -5.12
CA MET A 108 -17.10 -2.67 -5.50
C MET A 108 -16.84 -3.93 -4.65
N TYR A 109 -15.59 -4.22 -4.29
CA TYR A 109 -15.27 -5.33 -3.40
C TYR A 109 -15.88 -5.12 -2.01
N LEU A 110 -15.75 -3.91 -1.44
CA LEU A 110 -16.30 -3.54 -0.14
C LEU A 110 -17.84 -3.65 -0.08
N THR A 111 -18.56 -3.49 -1.21
CA THR A 111 -20.04 -3.67 -1.21
C THR A 111 -20.49 -5.10 -0.92
N LYS A 112 -19.57 -6.09 -0.93
CA LYS A 112 -19.87 -7.46 -0.52
C LYS A 112 -20.05 -7.60 1.00
N PHE A 113 -19.50 -6.67 1.76
CA PHE A 113 -19.49 -6.64 3.22
C PHE A 113 -20.34 -5.49 3.75
N ALA A 114 -20.02 -4.29 3.36
CA ALA A 114 -20.69 -3.08 3.79
C ALA A 114 -22.15 -3.00 3.31
N ARG A 115 -23.00 -2.35 4.10
CA ARG A 115 -24.37 -2.07 3.67
C ARG A 115 -24.44 -0.95 2.62
N LYS A 116 -23.50 0.00 2.68
CA LYS A 116 -23.39 1.11 1.74
C LYS A 116 -21.93 1.52 1.57
N VAL A 117 -21.51 1.76 0.35
CA VAL A 117 -20.18 2.26 0.01
C VAL A 117 -20.31 3.56 -0.76
N THR A 118 -19.61 4.62 -0.33
CA THR A 118 -19.62 5.91 -1.02
C THR A 118 -18.22 6.26 -1.51
N ILE A 119 -18.03 6.39 -2.82
CA ILE A 119 -16.78 6.91 -3.40
C ILE A 119 -16.75 8.42 -3.28
N ILE A 120 -15.74 8.94 -2.59
CA ILE A 120 -15.43 10.38 -2.50
C ILE A 120 -14.38 10.68 -3.56
N HIS A 121 -14.73 11.48 -4.55
CA HIS A 121 -13.84 11.85 -5.63
C HIS A 121 -13.77 13.36 -5.85
N ARG A 122 -12.54 13.88 -5.99
CA ARG A 122 -12.26 15.32 -6.16
C ARG A 122 -12.63 15.90 -7.53
N ARG A 123 -13.17 15.11 -8.43
CA ARG A 123 -13.65 15.48 -9.78
C ARG A 123 -15.08 15.03 -9.96
N ASP A 124 -15.70 15.48 -11.03
CA ASP A 124 -17.06 15.12 -11.43
C ASP A 124 -17.16 13.85 -12.28
N GLU A 125 -16.01 13.22 -12.59
CA GLU A 125 -15.93 11.95 -13.31
C GLU A 125 -14.81 11.06 -12.80
N LEU A 126 -15.00 9.74 -12.87
CA LEU A 126 -13.97 8.75 -12.54
C LEU A 126 -12.89 8.71 -13.63
N ARG A 127 -11.66 8.40 -13.19
CA ARG A 127 -10.53 8.09 -14.10
C ARG A 127 -10.40 6.60 -14.41
N ALA A 128 -11.19 5.76 -13.75
CA ALA A 128 -11.21 4.33 -13.97
C ALA A 128 -11.60 4.00 -15.42
N ALA A 129 -11.21 2.82 -15.91
CA ALA A 129 -11.60 2.33 -17.21
C ALA A 129 -13.14 2.27 -17.36
N LYS A 130 -13.67 2.58 -18.54
CA LYS A 130 -15.12 2.66 -18.75
C LYS A 130 -15.86 1.37 -18.39
N SER A 131 -15.26 0.22 -18.68
CA SER A 131 -15.82 -1.10 -18.30
C SER A 131 -15.94 -1.32 -16.79
N ILE A 132 -15.05 -0.71 -15.99
CA ILE A 132 -15.11 -0.72 -14.52
C ILE A 132 -16.21 0.22 -14.04
N GLN A 133 -16.28 1.43 -14.63
CA GLN A 133 -17.32 2.42 -14.33
C GLN A 133 -18.72 1.87 -14.58
N GLU A 134 -18.94 1.20 -15.69
CA GLU A 134 -20.25 0.61 -16.03
C GLU A 134 -20.75 -0.42 -15.01
N LYS A 135 -19.82 -1.19 -14.43
CA LYS A 135 -20.15 -2.13 -13.36
C LYS A 135 -20.45 -1.39 -12.05
N ALA A 136 -19.64 -0.38 -11.73
CA ALA A 136 -19.79 0.42 -10.52
C ALA A 136 -21.14 1.15 -10.49
N PHE A 137 -21.55 1.79 -11.60
CA PHE A 137 -22.82 2.51 -11.70
C PHE A 137 -24.06 1.61 -11.66
N LYS A 138 -23.91 0.30 -11.87
CA LYS A 138 -25.00 -0.69 -11.72
C LYS A 138 -25.10 -1.31 -10.33
N ASN A 139 -24.20 -0.95 -9.42
CA ASN A 139 -24.19 -1.51 -8.07
C ASN A 139 -25.01 -0.63 -7.14
N ASP A 140 -26.16 -1.13 -6.68
CA ASP A 140 -27.11 -0.40 -5.85
C ASP A 140 -26.57 0.03 -4.48
N LYS A 141 -25.51 -0.63 -3.99
CA LYS A 141 -24.84 -0.28 -2.73
C LYS A 141 -23.76 0.79 -2.91
N LEU A 142 -23.40 1.13 -4.16
CA LEU A 142 -22.31 2.04 -4.45
C LEU A 142 -22.85 3.44 -4.81
N HIS A 143 -22.41 4.42 -4.03
CA HIS A 143 -22.77 5.83 -4.18
C HIS A 143 -21.56 6.68 -4.53
N PHE A 144 -21.77 7.90 -4.99
CA PHE A 144 -20.71 8.81 -5.43
C PHE A 144 -20.89 10.19 -4.82
N MET A 145 -19.80 10.73 -4.29
CA MET A 145 -19.69 12.08 -3.79
C MET A 145 -18.64 12.81 -4.64
N TRP A 146 -19.15 13.55 -5.64
CA TRP A 146 -18.33 14.21 -6.64
C TRP A 146 -17.78 15.54 -6.15
N ASP A 147 -16.70 16.00 -6.81
CA ASP A 147 -16.04 17.27 -6.52
C ASP A 147 -15.69 17.45 -5.04
N THR A 148 -15.42 16.36 -4.32
CA THR A 148 -15.34 16.32 -2.88
C THR A 148 -13.99 15.74 -2.43
N VAL A 149 -13.44 16.34 -1.37
CA VAL A 149 -12.25 15.86 -0.65
C VAL A 149 -12.55 15.71 0.83
N VAL A 150 -11.84 14.81 1.52
CA VAL A 150 -11.88 14.69 2.98
C VAL A 150 -10.88 15.70 3.56
N GLU A 151 -11.31 16.56 4.48
CA GLU A 151 -10.45 17.55 5.16
C GLU A 151 -10.02 17.07 6.55
N GLU A 152 -10.91 16.43 7.27
CA GLU A 152 -10.64 15.98 8.65
C GLU A 152 -11.45 14.70 8.94
N VAL A 153 -10.87 13.85 9.77
CA VAL A 153 -11.53 12.65 10.33
C VAL A 153 -11.33 12.66 11.85
N GLY A 154 -12.32 12.14 12.59
CA GLY A 154 -12.26 12.14 14.05
C GLY A 154 -13.25 11.18 14.70
N GLY A 155 -13.16 11.09 16.03
CA GLY A 155 -14.00 10.23 16.85
C GLY A 155 -13.45 10.08 18.26
N ASP A 156 -14.09 9.28 19.09
CA ASP A 156 -13.61 8.92 20.41
C ASP A 156 -13.04 7.49 20.39
N GLY A 157 -11.73 7.41 20.14
CA GLY A 157 -11.01 6.12 20.05
C GLY A 157 -11.25 5.32 18.76
N ILE A 158 -12.39 5.51 18.08
CA ILE A 158 -12.73 4.95 16.78
C ILE A 158 -13.31 6.05 15.88
N LEU A 159 -13.18 5.89 14.57
CA LEU A 159 -13.66 6.88 13.59
C LEU A 159 -15.19 6.94 13.58
N SER A 160 -15.76 8.08 13.94
CA SER A 160 -17.20 8.27 13.98
C SER A 160 -17.69 9.52 13.23
N TRP A 161 -16.81 10.40 12.79
CA TRP A 161 -17.17 11.54 11.97
C TRP A 161 -16.05 11.94 11.03
N MET A 162 -16.43 12.63 9.96
CA MET A 162 -15.47 13.30 9.07
C MET A 162 -16.03 14.62 8.56
N THR A 163 -15.17 15.53 8.15
CA THR A 163 -15.54 16.71 7.36
C THR A 163 -15.08 16.53 5.93
N VAL A 164 -15.97 16.83 5.03
CA VAL A 164 -15.72 16.81 3.59
C VAL A 164 -15.95 18.20 3.01
N LYS A 165 -15.20 18.53 1.95
CA LYS A 165 -15.32 19.81 1.27
C LYS A 165 -15.56 19.61 -0.22
N ASN A 166 -16.57 20.27 -0.73
CA ASN A 166 -16.76 20.40 -2.16
C ASN A 166 -15.73 21.38 -2.74
N VAL A 167 -14.89 20.90 -3.66
CA VAL A 167 -13.78 21.73 -4.21
C VAL A 167 -14.22 22.80 -5.19
N LYS A 168 -15.46 22.69 -5.74
CA LYS A 168 -16.04 23.70 -6.67
C LYS A 168 -16.78 24.81 -5.91
N THR A 169 -17.57 24.44 -4.91
CA THR A 169 -18.39 25.41 -4.15
C THR A 169 -17.70 25.92 -2.91
N GLY A 170 -16.72 25.18 -2.37
CA GLY A 170 -16.09 25.47 -1.08
C GLY A 170 -16.93 25.05 0.13
N GLU A 171 -18.11 24.49 -0.08
CA GLU A 171 -19.01 24.03 0.99
C GLU A 171 -18.34 22.91 1.79
N VAL A 172 -18.40 23.03 3.11
CA VAL A 172 -17.89 22.04 4.07
C VAL A 172 -19.08 21.37 4.76
N THR A 173 -19.12 20.05 4.71
CA THR A 173 -20.17 19.24 5.32
C THR A 173 -19.55 18.28 6.34
N LYS A 174 -20.14 18.20 7.54
CA LYS A 174 -19.81 17.18 8.52
C LYS A 174 -20.68 15.94 8.27
N ILE A 175 -20.04 14.79 8.20
CA ILE A 175 -20.68 13.47 8.12
C ILE A 175 -20.41 12.77 9.45
N GLU A 176 -21.46 12.32 10.09
CA GLU A 176 -21.40 11.56 11.34
C GLU A 176 -21.87 10.13 11.11
N ALA A 177 -21.34 9.21 11.91
CA ALA A 177 -21.79 7.82 11.88
C ALA A 177 -23.27 7.74 12.32
N ASP A 178 -23.96 6.74 11.80
CA ASP A 178 -25.27 6.38 12.28
C ASP A 178 -25.22 6.12 13.80
N GLU A 179 -26.24 6.55 14.55
CA GLU A 179 -26.27 6.43 16.00
C GLU A 179 -26.19 4.97 16.47
N ASP A 180 -26.79 4.05 15.72
CA ASP A 180 -26.78 2.62 16.03
C ASP A 180 -25.40 1.98 15.74
N ASP A 181 -24.66 2.48 14.73
CA ASP A 181 -23.34 1.97 14.35
C ASP A 181 -22.21 2.56 15.20
N GLY A 182 -22.29 3.85 15.52
CA GLY A 182 -21.27 4.60 16.24
C GLY A 182 -19.93 4.75 15.49
N MET A 183 -19.78 4.17 14.28
CA MET A 183 -18.57 4.23 13.46
C MET A 183 -18.86 4.02 11.98
N PHE A 184 -17.88 4.37 11.14
CA PHE A 184 -17.81 3.99 9.73
C PHE A 184 -16.37 3.78 9.28
N GLY A 185 -16.18 3.21 8.06
CA GLY A 185 -14.86 3.04 7.47
C GLY A 185 -14.50 4.11 6.45
N VAL A 186 -13.24 4.56 6.43
CA VAL A 186 -12.68 5.39 5.36
C VAL A 186 -11.48 4.69 4.75
N PHE A 187 -11.56 4.38 3.46
CA PHE A 187 -10.51 3.66 2.72
C PHE A 187 -9.85 4.59 1.71
N GLY A 188 -8.52 4.72 1.80
CA GLY A 188 -7.73 5.55 0.88
C GLY A 188 -7.16 4.77 -0.29
N PHE A 189 -7.64 5.02 -1.53
CA PHE A 189 -7.10 4.43 -2.76
C PHE A 189 -6.71 5.51 -3.78
N ILE A 190 -5.79 6.39 -3.36
CA ILE A 190 -5.28 7.48 -4.20
C ILE A 190 -3.88 7.21 -4.76
N GLY A 191 -3.45 5.95 -4.70
CA GLY A 191 -2.18 5.44 -5.20
C GLY A 191 -1.26 4.93 -4.11
N THR A 192 -0.11 4.39 -4.53
CA THR A 192 0.96 3.89 -3.67
C THR A 192 2.27 4.58 -4.02
N ILE A 193 3.19 4.64 -3.07
CA ILE A 193 4.51 5.26 -3.21
C ILE A 193 5.57 4.19 -2.90
N PRO A 194 6.43 3.83 -3.87
CA PRO A 194 7.51 2.89 -3.60
C PRO A 194 8.59 3.52 -2.72
N ASN A 195 9.18 2.73 -1.83
CA ASN A 195 10.29 3.16 -0.98
C ASN A 195 11.62 3.02 -1.73
N SER A 196 11.77 3.76 -2.82
CA SER A 196 12.88 3.66 -3.78
C SER A 196 13.71 4.94 -3.89
N ASN A 197 13.42 5.98 -3.13
CA ASN A 197 14.03 7.31 -3.29
C ASN A 197 15.57 7.30 -3.24
N ILE A 198 16.18 6.46 -2.38
CA ILE A 198 17.64 6.36 -2.25
C ILE A 198 18.33 5.77 -3.48
N PHE A 199 17.58 5.10 -4.36
CA PHE A 199 18.08 4.48 -5.59
C PHE A 199 17.84 5.36 -6.82
N LYS A 200 17.23 6.54 -6.66
CA LYS A 200 16.89 7.44 -7.77
C LYS A 200 18.15 7.92 -8.51
N GLY A 201 18.15 7.74 -9.83
CA GLY A 201 19.29 8.08 -10.69
C GLY A 201 20.41 7.03 -10.68
N ILE A 202 20.27 5.94 -9.90
CA ILE A 202 21.21 4.82 -9.82
C ILE A 202 20.58 3.58 -10.46
N VAL A 203 19.38 3.21 -10.03
CA VAL A 203 18.61 2.07 -10.58
C VAL A 203 17.53 2.62 -11.51
N GLU A 204 17.26 1.93 -12.62
CA GLU A 204 16.16 2.27 -13.52
C GLU A 204 14.81 2.22 -12.77
N MET A 205 13.95 3.20 -13.03
CA MET A 205 12.63 3.33 -12.43
C MET A 205 11.59 3.75 -13.46
N ASP A 206 10.35 3.33 -13.25
CA ASP A 206 9.23 3.88 -14.01
C ASP A 206 8.89 5.33 -13.57
N GLU A 207 7.95 5.97 -14.26
CA GLU A 207 7.48 7.33 -13.96
C GLU A 207 6.91 7.50 -12.54
N ARG A 208 6.55 6.40 -11.88
CA ARG A 208 6.00 6.36 -10.53
C ARG A 208 7.05 6.03 -9.47
N GLY A 209 8.30 5.74 -9.89
CA GLY A 209 9.40 5.37 -9.02
C GLY A 209 9.52 3.88 -8.69
N TYR A 210 8.73 3.00 -9.32
CA TYR A 210 8.87 1.56 -9.17
C TYR A 210 10.05 1.04 -9.98
N ILE A 211 10.71 0.01 -9.46
CA ILE A 211 11.87 -0.63 -10.10
C ILE A 211 11.38 -1.69 -11.09
N PRO A 212 11.60 -1.54 -12.42
CA PRO A 212 11.37 -2.61 -13.38
C PRO A 212 12.33 -3.77 -13.12
N THR A 213 11.84 -5.00 -13.27
CA THR A 213 12.67 -6.22 -13.21
C THR A 213 12.18 -7.20 -14.26
N ASP A 214 13.05 -8.11 -14.63
CA ASP A 214 12.65 -9.30 -15.37
C ASP A 214 11.92 -10.33 -14.48
N ALA A 215 11.61 -11.50 -15.03
CA ALA A 215 10.96 -12.60 -14.30
C ALA A 215 11.85 -13.18 -13.18
N ASP A 216 13.15 -13.04 -13.29
CA ASP A 216 14.17 -13.51 -12.37
C ASP A 216 14.63 -12.43 -11.37
N MET A 217 13.89 -11.34 -11.27
CA MET A 217 14.10 -10.23 -10.32
C MET A 217 15.34 -9.37 -10.58
N HIS A 218 16.02 -9.52 -11.74
CA HIS A 218 17.16 -8.67 -12.09
C HIS A 218 16.70 -7.24 -12.36
N THR A 219 17.48 -6.28 -11.88
CA THR A 219 17.39 -4.87 -12.29
C THR A 219 18.30 -4.61 -13.49
N ASN A 220 18.40 -3.35 -13.91
CA ASN A 220 19.35 -2.93 -14.93
C ASN A 220 20.83 -2.99 -14.49
N ILE A 221 21.13 -3.24 -13.20
CA ILE A 221 22.49 -3.29 -12.65
C ILE A 221 22.87 -4.75 -12.32
N PRO A 222 23.98 -5.28 -12.87
CA PRO A 222 24.45 -6.60 -12.52
C PRO A 222 24.67 -6.79 -11.03
N GLY A 223 24.19 -7.90 -10.46
CA GLY A 223 24.25 -8.20 -9.03
C GLY A 223 23.29 -7.40 -8.16
N VAL A 224 22.37 -6.63 -8.77
CA VAL A 224 21.32 -5.91 -8.05
C VAL A 224 19.95 -6.44 -8.48
N TYR A 225 19.17 -6.90 -7.50
CA TYR A 225 17.84 -7.46 -7.66
C TYR A 225 16.81 -6.60 -6.94
N ALA A 226 15.56 -6.65 -7.35
CA ALA A 226 14.47 -6.05 -6.59
C ALA A 226 13.34 -7.07 -6.35
N ALA A 227 12.73 -7.04 -5.17
CA ALA A 227 11.69 -7.97 -4.76
C ALA A 227 10.56 -7.28 -4.00
N GLY A 228 9.35 -7.79 -4.11
CA GLY A 228 8.19 -7.26 -3.41
C GLY A 228 7.63 -5.98 -4.00
N ASP A 229 7.04 -5.16 -3.14
CA ASP A 229 6.15 -4.06 -3.55
C ASP A 229 6.88 -2.85 -4.14
N VAL A 230 8.20 -2.78 -4.01
CA VAL A 230 9.04 -1.73 -4.62
C VAL A 230 9.16 -1.86 -6.14
N ARG A 231 8.90 -3.04 -6.69
CA ARG A 231 9.02 -3.30 -8.13
C ARG A 231 7.71 -3.07 -8.90
N VAL A 232 7.84 -2.93 -10.22
CA VAL A 232 6.70 -2.89 -11.13
C VAL A 232 5.97 -4.24 -11.08
N LYS A 233 4.75 -4.27 -10.59
CA LYS A 233 3.91 -5.47 -10.50
C LYS A 233 2.43 -5.13 -10.38
N SER A 234 1.56 -6.07 -10.75
CA SER A 234 0.09 -5.90 -10.71
C SER A 234 -0.50 -6.11 -9.32
N LEU A 235 0.05 -7.02 -8.51
CA LEU A 235 -0.48 -7.38 -7.19
C LEU A 235 0.57 -7.17 -6.11
N ARG A 236 0.22 -6.42 -5.06
CA ARG A 236 1.05 -6.14 -3.87
C ARG A 236 0.44 -6.80 -2.66
N GLN A 237 0.93 -8.00 -2.33
CA GLN A 237 0.50 -8.80 -1.19
C GLN A 237 1.69 -9.57 -0.61
N VAL A 238 1.61 -9.97 0.65
CA VAL A 238 2.70 -10.69 1.35
C VAL A 238 3.14 -11.93 0.57
N VAL A 239 2.18 -12.71 0.04
CA VAL A 239 2.49 -13.92 -0.72
C VAL A 239 3.29 -13.63 -1.98
N THR A 240 2.97 -12.54 -2.71
CA THR A 240 3.72 -12.16 -3.92
C THR A 240 5.08 -11.55 -3.59
N ALA A 241 5.20 -10.85 -2.47
CA ALA A 241 6.47 -10.33 -1.98
C ALA A 241 7.42 -11.47 -1.53
N ALA A 242 6.90 -12.47 -0.83
CA ALA A 242 7.66 -13.67 -0.45
C ALA A 242 8.12 -14.48 -1.66
N ALA A 243 7.26 -14.65 -2.68
CA ALA A 243 7.61 -15.33 -3.93
C ALA A 243 8.74 -14.59 -4.68
N ASP A 244 8.65 -13.27 -4.83
CA ASP A 244 9.72 -12.45 -5.43
C ASP A 244 11.04 -12.62 -4.67
N GLY A 245 11.00 -12.58 -3.33
CA GLY A 245 12.18 -12.75 -2.48
C GLY A 245 12.84 -14.14 -2.67
N ALA A 246 12.03 -15.19 -2.79
CA ALA A 246 12.53 -16.53 -3.04
C ALA A 246 13.22 -16.63 -4.41
N ILE A 247 12.62 -16.06 -5.46
CA ILE A 247 13.22 -16.03 -6.80
C ILE A 247 14.54 -15.26 -6.77
N ALA A 248 14.55 -14.05 -6.19
CA ALA A 248 15.77 -13.23 -6.10
C ALA A 248 16.89 -13.96 -5.36
N ALA A 249 16.59 -14.65 -4.25
CA ALA A 249 17.58 -15.40 -3.49
C ALA A 249 18.21 -16.54 -4.30
N VAL A 250 17.42 -17.28 -5.06
CA VAL A 250 17.90 -18.36 -5.96
C VAL A 250 18.79 -17.78 -7.07
N GLN A 251 18.45 -16.62 -7.63
CA GLN A 251 19.28 -15.99 -8.66
C GLN A 251 20.60 -15.47 -8.09
N VAL A 252 20.59 -14.92 -6.88
CA VAL A 252 21.83 -14.55 -6.17
C VAL A 252 22.72 -15.77 -5.97
N GLU A 253 22.19 -16.92 -5.51
CA GLU A 253 22.95 -18.16 -5.34
C GLU A 253 23.59 -18.61 -6.65
N ARG A 254 22.83 -18.63 -7.74
CA ARG A 254 23.31 -19.00 -9.07
C ARG A 254 24.41 -18.08 -9.60
N SER A 255 24.34 -16.79 -9.26
CA SER A 255 25.35 -15.80 -9.67
C SER A 255 26.68 -15.94 -8.93
N MET A 256 26.70 -16.66 -7.81
CA MET A 256 27.90 -16.90 -7.00
C MET A 256 28.58 -18.25 -7.30
N ALA A 257 27.93 -19.12 -8.07
CA ALA A 257 28.46 -20.41 -8.47
C ALA A 257 29.42 -20.26 -9.67
#